data_80430530c88a84ffc397f5ec1218537c
#
_entry.id   80430530c88a84ffc397f5ec1218537c
#
_cell.length_a   1.000
_cell.length_b   1.000
_cell.length_c   1.000
_cell.angle_alpha   90.00
_cell.angle_beta   90.00
_cell.angle_gamma   90.00
#
_symmetry.space_group_name_H-M   'P 1'
#
loop_
_entity.id
_entity.type
_entity.pdbx_description
1 polymer ?
#
loop_
_entity_poly.entity_id
_entity_poly.type
_entity_poly.pdbx_seq_one_letter_code
_entity_poly.pdbx_strand_id
1 'polypeptide(L)'
;RQERAPDPRPAADSKFAGREGVIYTVQGKGGLVREVLIPSPLAERLEHVRLASPVRVTDRGVFYQSQYAIGGGQRWSNAFSAASMRTLGWSRGAHGVRHSYAQQRMQELQKLGLVRDMALRTVSQEMGHFRPEITETYLR
;
A
#
# COMPACT_ATOMS: atom_id res chain seq x y z
N ARG A 1 12.55 5.05 19.90
CA ARG A 1 12.07 3.97 19.00
C ARG A 1 13.15 3.68 18.00
N GLN A 2 13.66 2.44 17.97
CA GLN A 2 14.58 2.01 16.92
C GLN A 2 13.85 2.10 15.58
N GLU A 3 14.37 2.90 14.68
CA GLU A 3 13.97 2.85 13.27
C GLU A 3 14.24 1.43 12.77
N ARG A 4 13.21 0.79 12.23
CA ARG A 4 13.43 -0.48 11.56
C ARG A 4 14.29 -0.24 10.33
N ALA A 5 15.35 -1.01 10.20
CA ALA A 5 16.15 -1.00 9.00
C ALA A 5 15.26 -1.23 7.76
N PRO A 6 15.55 -0.57 6.65
CA PRO A 6 14.87 -0.85 5.39
C PRO A 6 15.03 -2.34 5.04
N ASP A 7 14.10 -2.86 4.25
CA ASP A 7 14.18 -4.24 3.77
C ASP A 7 15.55 -4.46 3.12
N PRO A 8 16.40 -5.35 3.67
CA PRO A 8 17.74 -5.56 3.12
C PRO A 8 17.74 -6.31 1.78
N ARG A 9 16.58 -6.84 1.36
CA ARG A 9 16.46 -7.53 0.07
C ARG A 9 16.45 -6.50 -1.05
N PRO A 10 17.19 -6.75 -2.14
CA PRO A 10 17.09 -5.89 -3.32
C PRO A 10 15.64 -5.92 -3.85
N ALA A 11 15.18 -4.77 -4.37
CA ALA A 11 13.89 -4.71 -5.03
C ALA A 11 13.86 -5.70 -6.20
N ALA A 12 12.77 -6.47 -6.32
CA ALA A 12 12.58 -7.33 -7.48
C ALA A 12 12.39 -6.46 -8.73
N ASP A 13 13.00 -6.86 -9.86
CA ASP A 13 12.85 -6.16 -11.14
C ASP A 13 11.38 -6.14 -11.58
N SER A 14 10.61 -7.13 -11.14
CA SER A 14 9.17 -7.27 -11.40
C SER A 14 8.29 -6.39 -10.51
N LYS A 15 8.86 -5.66 -9.53
CA LYS A 15 8.08 -4.78 -8.66
C LYS A 15 7.34 -3.74 -9.49
N PHE A 16 6.01 -3.71 -9.37
CA PHE A 16 5.09 -2.90 -10.16
C PHE A 16 5.09 -3.17 -11.68
N ALA A 17 5.70 -4.26 -12.13
CA ALA A 17 5.73 -4.61 -13.55
C ALA A 17 4.31 -4.72 -14.14
N GLY A 18 4.13 -4.17 -15.35
CA GLY A 18 2.85 -4.18 -16.05
C GLY A 18 1.83 -3.17 -15.54
N ARG A 19 2.18 -2.35 -14.55
CA ARG A 19 1.31 -1.28 -14.04
C ARG A 19 1.90 0.08 -14.35
N GLU A 20 1.04 1.01 -14.76
CA GLU A 20 1.39 2.39 -15.06
C GLU A 20 1.02 3.27 -13.86
N GLY A 21 1.88 4.24 -13.56
CA GLY A 21 1.63 5.18 -12.48
C GLY A 21 2.89 5.94 -12.08
N VAL A 22 2.79 6.62 -10.96
CA VAL A 22 3.87 7.43 -10.37
C VAL A 22 4.31 6.79 -9.06
N ILE A 23 5.62 6.68 -8.87
CA ILE A 23 6.20 6.14 -7.64
C ILE A 23 6.22 7.21 -6.56
N TYR A 24 5.69 6.87 -5.41
CA TYR A 24 5.75 7.65 -4.18
C TYR A 24 6.45 6.85 -3.09
N THR A 25 7.00 7.55 -2.11
CA THR A 25 7.48 6.91 -0.88
C THR A 25 6.48 7.12 0.24
N VAL A 26 6.28 6.08 1.03
CA VAL A 26 5.43 6.14 2.22
C VAL A 26 6.19 5.62 3.43
N GLN A 27 5.95 6.23 4.57
CA GLN A 27 6.44 5.74 5.84
C GLN A 27 5.32 4.93 6.51
N GLY A 28 5.56 3.63 6.65
CA GLY A 28 4.63 2.73 7.29
C GLY A 28 4.76 2.72 8.81
N LYS A 29 3.89 1.95 9.44
CA LYS A 29 3.95 1.69 10.88
C LYS A 29 5.32 1.06 11.23
N GLY A 30 5.97 1.62 12.23
CA GLY A 30 7.31 1.17 12.65
C GLY A 30 8.47 1.84 11.90
N GLY A 31 8.19 2.85 11.06
CA GLY A 31 9.21 3.67 10.42
C GLY A 31 9.76 3.13 9.09
N LEU A 32 9.23 2.01 8.59
CA LEU A 32 9.65 1.49 7.28
C LEU A 32 9.24 2.46 6.17
N VAL A 33 10.24 2.97 5.44
CA VAL A 33 10.02 3.74 4.22
C VAL A 33 10.03 2.79 3.03
N ARG A 34 9.00 2.83 2.22
CA ARG A 34 8.87 2.00 1.03
C ARG A 34 8.25 2.74 -0.13
N GLU A 35 8.46 2.23 -1.32
CA GLU A 35 7.84 2.76 -2.52
C GLU A 35 6.44 2.15 -2.72
N VAL A 36 5.53 2.98 -3.20
CA VAL A 36 4.21 2.59 -3.68
C VAL A 36 3.96 3.19 -5.05
N LEU A 37 3.23 2.47 -5.89
CA LEU A 37 2.81 2.97 -7.20
C LEU A 37 1.37 3.49 -7.10
N ILE A 38 1.17 4.72 -7.50
CA ILE A 38 -0.16 5.33 -7.58
C ILE A 38 -0.51 5.53 -9.05
N PRO A 39 -1.64 5.00 -9.53
CA PRO A 39 -2.08 5.21 -10.91
C PRO A 39 -2.09 6.68 -11.28
N SER A 40 -1.68 7.02 -12.50
CA SER A 40 -1.46 8.40 -12.94
C SER A 40 -2.64 9.33 -12.69
N PRO A 41 -3.92 8.95 -12.93
CA PRO A 41 -5.05 9.83 -12.63
C PRO A 41 -5.19 10.17 -11.15
N LEU A 42 -4.89 9.20 -10.26
CA LEU A 42 -4.93 9.41 -8.82
C LEU A 42 -3.71 10.22 -8.34
N ALA A 43 -2.55 10.00 -8.93
CA ALA A 43 -1.35 10.78 -8.65
C ALA A 43 -1.57 12.27 -8.99
N GLU A 44 -2.19 12.55 -10.11
CA GLU A 44 -2.56 13.91 -10.50
C GLU A 44 -3.49 14.56 -9.48
N ARG A 45 -4.52 13.85 -9.03
CA ARG A 45 -5.41 14.34 -7.96
C ARG A 45 -4.68 14.56 -6.64
N LEU A 46 -3.74 13.69 -6.31
CA LEU A 46 -2.93 13.82 -5.09
C LEU A 46 -2.06 15.07 -5.16
N GLU A 47 -1.43 15.37 -6.29
CA GLU A 47 -0.61 16.56 -6.46
C GLU A 47 -1.40 17.86 -6.29
N HIS A 48 -2.69 17.88 -6.66
CA HIS A 48 -3.56 19.03 -6.43
C HIS A 48 -3.78 19.38 -4.95
N VAL A 49 -3.58 18.44 -4.06
CA VAL A 49 -3.71 18.63 -2.60
C VAL A 49 -2.36 18.59 -1.88
N ARG A 50 -1.28 18.76 -2.61
CA ARG A 50 0.05 18.88 -2.02
C ARG A 50 0.12 20.13 -1.13
N LEU A 51 0.64 19.95 0.08
CA LEU A 51 0.84 21.05 1.01
C LEU A 51 2.10 21.86 0.65
N ALA A 52 2.05 23.18 0.87
CA ALA A 52 3.21 24.04 0.68
C ALA A 52 4.34 23.71 1.68
N SER A 53 3.99 23.28 2.88
CA SER A 53 4.91 22.80 3.91
C SER A 53 4.35 21.55 4.57
N PRO A 54 5.20 20.59 4.96
CA PRO A 54 4.74 19.39 5.66
C PRO A 54 4.04 19.75 6.96
N VAL A 55 2.97 19.01 7.26
CA VAL A 55 2.22 19.13 8.52
C VAL A 55 2.43 17.90 9.36
N ARG A 56 2.71 18.09 10.65
CA ARG A 56 2.83 17.00 11.60
C ARG A 56 1.43 16.47 11.96
N VAL A 57 1.23 15.18 11.75
CA VAL A 57 0.00 14.48 12.14
C VAL A 57 0.34 13.34 13.09
N THR A 58 -0.60 13.03 13.97
CA THR A 58 -0.48 11.92 14.92
C THR A 58 -1.54 10.89 14.65
N ASP A 59 -1.13 9.64 14.51
CA ASP A 59 -2.04 8.50 14.42
C ASP A 59 -1.58 7.41 15.39
N ARG A 60 -2.45 7.03 16.31
CA ARG A 60 -2.19 6.00 17.33
C ARG A 60 -0.87 6.21 18.08
N GLY A 61 -0.58 7.44 18.46
CA GLY A 61 0.63 7.82 19.19
C GLY A 61 1.90 7.86 18.35
N VAL A 62 1.81 7.70 17.04
CA VAL A 62 2.94 7.82 16.12
C VAL A 62 2.84 9.14 15.36
N PHE A 63 3.96 9.84 15.26
CA PHE A 63 4.06 11.09 14.53
C PHE A 63 4.49 10.83 13.08
N TYR A 64 3.79 11.48 12.16
CA TYR A 64 4.11 11.49 10.74
C TYR A 64 4.16 12.93 10.24
N GLN A 65 4.93 13.15 9.18
CA GLN A 65 4.86 14.39 8.41
C GLN A 65 4.02 14.14 7.17
N SER A 66 2.90 14.84 7.05
CA SER A 66 2.05 14.77 5.88
C SER A 66 2.46 15.82 4.86
N GLN A 67 2.71 15.39 3.63
CA GLN A 67 3.02 16.24 2.49
C GLN A 67 1.75 16.64 1.72
N TYR A 68 0.62 16.02 2.02
CA TYR A 68 -0.63 16.16 1.29
C TYR A 68 -1.80 16.35 2.24
N ALA A 69 -2.80 17.14 1.81
CA ALA A 69 -4.03 17.36 2.55
C ALA A 69 -5.02 16.19 2.35
N ILE A 70 -4.64 15.03 2.86
CA ILE A 70 -5.47 13.81 2.82
C ILE A 70 -5.70 13.30 4.24
N GLY A 71 -6.88 12.69 4.44
CA GLY A 71 -7.25 12.07 5.71
C GLY A 71 -6.68 10.66 5.85
N GLY A 72 -6.64 10.18 7.09
CA GLY A 72 -6.18 8.83 7.41
C GLY A 72 -6.67 8.40 8.80
N GLY A 73 -6.09 7.32 9.30
CA GLY A 73 -6.39 6.80 10.63
C GLY A 73 -7.79 6.22 10.79
N GLN A 74 -8.25 6.17 12.03
CA GLN A 74 -9.53 5.52 12.37
C GLN A 74 -10.73 6.21 11.71
N ARG A 75 -10.71 7.53 11.62
CA ARG A 75 -11.79 8.31 10.99
C ARG A 75 -11.96 7.95 9.52
N TRP A 76 -10.85 7.82 8.79
CA TRP A 76 -10.87 7.38 7.40
C TRP A 76 -11.36 5.94 7.28
N SER A 77 -10.88 5.05 8.14
CA SER A 77 -11.29 3.65 8.17
C SER A 77 -12.78 3.49 8.39
N ASN A 78 -13.37 4.26 9.32
CA ASN A 78 -14.80 4.26 9.58
C ASN A 78 -15.60 4.78 8.36
N ALA A 79 -15.11 5.85 7.74
CA ALA A 79 -15.75 6.40 6.53
C ALA A 79 -15.71 5.42 5.36
N PHE A 80 -14.59 4.71 5.18
CA PHE A 80 -14.46 3.67 4.17
C PHE A 80 -15.46 2.53 4.40
N SER A 81 -15.54 2.02 5.64
CA SER A 81 -16.47 0.94 5.97
C SER A 81 -17.93 1.34 5.75
N ALA A 82 -18.30 2.57 6.14
CA ALA A 82 -19.64 3.09 5.91
C ALA A 82 -19.97 3.21 4.40
N ALA A 83 -19.03 3.71 3.61
CA ALA A 83 -19.19 3.81 2.16
C ALA A 83 -19.33 2.42 1.51
N SER A 84 -18.54 1.45 1.95
CA SER A 84 -18.61 0.07 1.49
C SER A 84 -19.99 -0.55 1.79
N MET A 85 -20.50 -0.35 3.01
CA MET A 85 -21.84 -0.82 3.39
C MET A 85 -22.93 -0.19 2.53
N ARG A 86 -22.86 1.11 2.24
CA ARG A 86 -23.85 1.79 1.40
C ARG A 86 -23.84 1.30 -0.06
N THR A 87 -22.64 0.99 -0.58
CA THR A 87 -22.48 0.66 -1.99
C THR A 87 -22.63 -0.83 -2.27
N LEU A 88 -22.07 -1.67 -1.40
CA LEU A 88 -21.98 -3.12 -1.61
C LEU A 88 -22.89 -3.92 -0.68
N GLY A 89 -23.42 -3.32 0.38
CA GLY A 89 -24.20 -4.01 1.40
C GLY A 89 -23.36 -4.81 2.40
N TRP A 90 -22.03 -4.75 2.29
CA TRP A 90 -21.09 -5.41 3.22
C TRP A 90 -19.78 -4.64 3.31
N SER A 91 -18.99 -4.93 4.36
CA SER A 91 -17.64 -4.39 4.50
C SER A 91 -16.75 -5.35 5.28
N ARG A 92 -15.51 -5.47 4.84
CA ARG A 92 -14.41 -6.09 5.58
C ARG A 92 -13.34 -5.07 5.96
N GLY A 93 -13.69 -3.80 5.95
CA GLY A 93 -12.78 -2.70 6.17
C GLY A 93 -11.74 -2.54 5.05
N ALA A 94 -10.80 -1.64 5.26
CA ALA A 94 -9.73 -1.38 4.30
C ALA A 94 -8.81 -2.59 4.08
N HIS A 95 -8.67 -3.49 5.05
CA HIS A 95 -7.92 -4.73 4.90
C HIS A 95 -8.46 -5.64 3.80
N GLY A 96 -9.77 -5.61 3.54
CA GLY A 96 -10.36 -6.35 2.42
C GLY A 96 -9.77 -5.95 1.07
N VAL A 97 -9.44 -4.68 0.89
CA VAL A 97 -8.79 -4.18 -0.33
C VAL A 97 -7.39 -4.77 -0.50
N ARG A 98 -6.66 -4.97 0.59
CA ARG A 98 -5.33 -5.61 0.55
C ARG A 98 -5.41 -7.06 0.09
N HIS A 99 -6.42 -7.81 0.53
CA HIS A 99 -6.67 -9.17 0.03
C HIS A 99 -6.94 -9.18 -1.47
N SER A 100 -7.80 -8.27 -1.94
CA SER A 100 -8.10 -8.14 -3.37
C SER A 100 -6.86 -7.79 -4.19
N TYR A 101 -6.05 -6.86 -3.69
CA TYR A 101 -4.79 -6.50 -4.34
C TYR A 101 -3.86 -7.70 -4.48
N ALA A 102 -3.63 -8.43 -3.39
CA ALA A 102 -2.73 -9.58 -3.41
C ALA A 102 -3.18 -10.64 -4.42
N GLN A 103 -4.46 -10.99 -4.41
CA GLN A 103 -5.02 -11.99 -5.31
C GLN A 103 -4.94 -11.55 -6.78
N GLN A 104 -5.37 -10.34 -7.07
CA GLN A 104 -5.33 -9.80 -8.43
C GLN A 104 -3.89 -9.68 -8.94
N ARG A 105 -3.00 -9.20 -8.10
CA ARG A 105 -1.60 -8.98 -8.49
C ARG A 105 -0.86 -10.29 -8.74
N MET A 106 -1.12 -11.32 -7.95
CA MET A 106 -0.61 -12.66 -8.20
C MET A 106 -1.01 -13.17 -9.58
N GLN A 107 -2.28 -13.02 -9.93
CA GLN A 107 -2.78 -13.41 -11.26
C GLN A 107 -2.11 -12.63 -12.39
N GLU A 108 -1.98 -11.32 -12.24
CA GLU A 108 -1.32 -10.46 -13.25
C GLU A 108 0.14 -10.89 -13.49
N LEU A 109 0.90 -11.08 -12.42
CA LEU A 109 2.31 -11.45 -12.53
C LEU A 109 2.51 -12.83 -13.12
N GLN A 110 1.66 -13.79 -12.77
CA GLN A 110 1.70 -15.13 -13.38
C GLN A 110 1.34 -15.07 -14.86
N LYS A 111 0.41 -14.23 -15.27
CA LYS A 111 0.11 -14.00 -16.69
C LYS A 111 1.27 -13.36 -17.44
N LEU A 112 2.09 -12.55 -16.77
CA LEU A 112 3.33 -11.99 -17.34
C LEU A 112 4.47 -13.03 -17.42
N GLY A 113 4.25 -14.24 -16.94
CA GLY A 113 5.19 -15.34 -17.03
C GLY A 113 6.01 -15.63 -15.77
N LEU A 114 5.75 -14.93 -14.66
CA LEU A 114 6.43 -15.22 -13.40
C LEU A 114 5.92 -16.52 -12.79
N VAL A 115 6.84 -17.35 -12.32
CA VAL A 115 6.49 -18.51 -11.49
C VAL A 115 5.94 -18.03 -10.14
N ARG A 116 5.15 -18.89 -9.47
CA ARG A 116 4.43 -18.50 -8.26
C ARG A 116 5.33 -17.90 -7.17
N ASP A 117 6.47 -18.49 -6.90
CA ASP A 117 7.38 -18.00 -5.85
C ASP A 117 7.92 -16.60 -6.15
N MET A 118 8.24 -16.31 -7.41
CA MET A 118 8.68 -14.99 -7.83
C MET A 118 7.55 -13.97 -7.78
N ALA A 119 6.35 -14.36 -8.18
CA ALA A 119 5.15 -13.52 -8.07
C ALA A 119 4.86 -13.20 -6.61
N LEU A 120 4.91 -14.18 -5.72
CA LEU A 120 4.68 -14.01 -4.29
C LEU A 120 5.71 -13.05 -3.66
N ARG A 121 6.98 -13.19 -4.02
CA ARG A 121 8.03 -12.27 -3.57
C ARG A 121 7.77 -10.85 -4.02
N THR A 122 7.37 -10.66 -5.26
CA THR A 122 7.05 -9.35 -5.83
C THR A 122 5.87 -8.71 -5.11
N VAL A 123 4.77 -9.42 -4.94
CA VAL A 123 3.58 -8.92 -4.22
C VAL A 123 3.94 -8.60 -2.77
N SER A 124 4.74 -9.42 -2.13
CA SER A 124 5.22 -9.19 -0.77
C SER A 124 5.96 -7.85 -0.64
N GLN A 125 6.86 -7.55 -1.57
CA GLN A 125 7.58 -6.27 -1.59
C GLN A 125 6.64 -5.09 -1.85
N GLU A 126 5.73 -5.23 -2.80
CA GLU A 126 4.73 -4.19 -3.10
C GLU A 126 3.84 -3.87 -1.90
N MET A 127 3.47 -4.89 -1.11
CA MET A 127 2.65 -4.73 0.09
C MET A 127 3.44 -4.32 1.34
N GLY A 128 4.76 -4.29 1.27
CA GLY A 128 5.63 -3.93 2.38
C GLY A 128 5.80 -5.03 3.43
N HIS A 129 5.71 -6.29 3.04
CA HIS A 129 5.98 -7.43 3.90
C HIS A 129 7.45 -7.85 3.80
N PHE A 130 8.10 -8.08 4.94
CA PHE A 130 9.48 -8.55 4.96
C PHE A 130 9.62 -10.03 4.57
N ARG A 131 8.57 -10.80 4.76
CA ARG A 131 8.55 -12.24 4.51
C ARG A 131 7.37 -12.61 3.62
N PRO A 132 7.61 -13.43 2.55
CA PRO A 132 6.54 -13.86 1.65
C PRO A 132 5.40 -14.60 2.36
N GLU A 133 5.69 -15.31 3.45
CA GLU A 133 4.69 -16.08 4.21
C GLU A 133 3.56 -15.18 4.75
N ILE A 134 3.86 -13.92 5.06
CA ILE A 134 2.84 -12.96 5.51
C ILE A 134 1.84 -12.69 4.36
N THR A 135 2.34 -12.61 3.14
CA THR A 135 1.50 -12.38 1.96
C THR A 135 0.60 -13.59 1.68
N GLU A 136 1.05 -14.80 1.96
CA GLU A 136 0.24 -16.02 1.81
C GLU A 136 -1.10 -15.92 2.56
N THR A 137 -1.14 -15.26 3.70
CA THR A 137 -2.37 -15.10 4.49
C THR A 137 -3.43 -14.27 3.74
N TYR A 138 -3.02 -13.41 2.82
CA TYR A 138 -3.91 -12.60 1.99
C TYR A 138 -4.44 -13.34 0.75
N LEU A 139 -3.91 -14.51 0.46
CA LEU A 139 -4.29 -15.33 -0.70
C LEU A 139 -5.33 -16.41 -0.36
N ARG A 140 -5.66 -16.55 0.90
CA ARG A 140 -6.61 -17.56 1.40
C ARG A 140 -8.05 -17.10 1.30
#